data_0bc59d07672199fef7822201c3a8054e
#
_entry.id   0bc59d07672199fef7822201c3a8054e
#
_cell.length_a   1.000
_cell.length_b   1.000
_cell.length_c   1.000
_cell.angle_alpha   90.00
_cell.angle_beta   90.00
_cell.angle_gamma   90.00
#
_symmetry.space_group_name_H-M   'P 1'
#
loop_
_entity.id
_entity.type
_entity.pdbx_description
1 polymer ?
#
loop_
_entity_poly.entity_id
_entity_poly.type
_entity_poly.pdbx_seq_one_letter_code
_entity_poly.pdbx_strand_id
1 'polypeptide(L)'
;LAYRNIKKNKGSMTKGVDGKNIENIAKLDPETLIKVIRDKFRNYQPQKVRRVEIPKPNGKLRPLGIPTITDRMVQQCILQVLEPICEAKFYKHSYGFRPLRGTSHAISRAYHLAQKNNLHYVVDVDIKGFFDNINHGKLIKQLWTLGIRDKALIAIISKMLKAEIENIGKPSKGTPQGGILSPLLANVVLNELDHWISSQWENIPTKKQYALTRGHESTKIRSLKNTTKLKEIYIVRYADDFKLFCRNHQDAVKIFEATKSWLKNRLSLEVSEEKSKIVNLKKNYSDFLGVKFKVHKKGNTGKENIDKWVIKSHICDKAIENTKIKIKEHIKNMQSPENNLIKRAVGLYNSFVLGTHNYFNCATHCNIDMQKLSNQIRHRIKHRLRARKRKKSDEIPKYINKIYGKSRELRFVKGY
;
A
#
# COMPACT_ATOMS: atom_id res chain seq x y z
N LEU A 1 5.12 -20.53 -14.75
CA LEU A 1 5.37 -19.53 -13.71
C LEU A 1 4.06 -18.89 -13.23
N ALA A 2 3.16 -18.45 -14.13
CA ALA A 2 1.88 -17.82 -13.79
C ALA A 2 1.02 -18.67 -12.84
N TYR A 3 0.87 -19.96 -13.12
CA TYR A 3 0.18 -20.91 -12.25
C TYR A 3 0.75 -20.91 -10.82
N ARG A 4 2.08 -21.00 -10.68
CA ARG A 4 2.74 -21.00 -9.35
C ARG A 4 2.47 -19.72 -8.57
N ASN A 5 2.49 -18.59 -9.24
CA ASN A 5 2.23 -17.29 -8.62
C ASN A 5 0.78 -17.16 -8.13
N ILE A 6 -0.19 -17.61 -8.93
CA ILE A 6 -1.61 -17.58 -8.53
C ILE A 6 -1.87 -18.58 -7.40
N LYS A 7 -1.33 -19.80 -7.48
CA LYS A 7 -1.54 -20.86 -6.46
C LYS A 7 -1.15 -20.43 -5.06
N LYS A 8 -0.11 -19.60 -4.91
CA LYS A 8 0.35 -19.08 -3.62
C LYS A 8 -0.63 -18.13 -2.95
N ASN A 9 -1.55 -17.52 -3.69
CA ASN A 9 -2.47 -16.52 -3.19
C ASN A 9 -3.72 -17.19 -2.59
N LYS A 10 -4.15 -16.75 -1.39
CA LYS A 10 -5.39 -17.23 -0.76
C LYS A 10 -6.62 -17.09 -1.68
N GLY A 11 -6.67 -16.02 -2.48
CA GLY A 11 -7.72 -15.79 -3.46
C GLY A 11 -7.76 -16.79 -4.62
N SER A 12 -6.76 -17.68 -4.77
CA SER A 12 -6.71 -18.70 -5.83
C SER A 12 -7.88 -19.69 -5.75
N MET A 13 -8.39 -19.94 -4.54
CA MET A 13 -9.54 -20.81 -4.27
C MET A 13 -10.90 -20.14 -4.55
N THR A 14 -10.91 -18.82 -4.74
CA THR A 14 -12.15 -18.07 -5.00
C THR A 14 -12.59 -18.32 -6.44
N LYS A 15 -13.81 -18.87 -6.60
CA LYS A 15 -14.40 -19.21 -7.90
C LYS A 15 -14.83 -17.96 -8.67
N GLY A 16 -14.63 -17.97 -9.99
CA GLY A 16 -15.20 -16.99 -10.92
C GLY A 16 -16.68 -17.26 -11.22
N VAL A 17 -17.25 -16.61 -12.24
CA VAL A 17 -18.61 -16.87 -12.72
C VAL A 17 -18.77 -18.28 -13.29
N ASP A 18 -17.70 -18.88 -13.76
CA ASP A 18 -17.64 -20.26 -14.31
C ASP A 18 -17.55 -21.34 -13.23
N GLY A 19 -17.62 -20.97 -11.96
CA GLY A 19 -17.51 -21.90 -10.83
C GLY A 19 -16.13 -22.52 -10.62
N LYS A 20 -15.11 -22.18 -11.44
CA LYS A 20 -13.76 -22.76 -11.42
C LYS A 20 -12.81 -21.97 -10.53
N ASN A 21 -11.85 -22.69 -9.95
CA ASN A 21 -10.76 -22.16 -9.13
C ASN A 21 -9.41 -22.76 -9.55
N ILE A 22 -8.35 -22.54 -8.78
CA ILE A 22 -7.00 -23.02 -9.13
C ILE A 22 -6.89 -24.56 -9.14
N GLU A 23 -7.72 -25.29 -8.39
CA GLU A 23 -7.70 -26.76 -8.39
C GLU A 23 -8.16 -27.33 -9.74
N ASN A 24 -9.09 -26.66 -10.42
CA ASN A 24 -9.51 -27.06 -11.76
C ASN A 24 -8.36 -26.92 -12.77
N ILE A 25 -7.53 -25.89 -12.63
CA ILE A 25 -6.31 -25.72 -13.43
C ILE A 25 -5.23 -26.74 -13.05
N ALA A 26 -5.13 -27.11 -11.77
CA ALA A 26 -4.18 -28.09 -11.28
C ALA A 26 -4.38 -29.51 -11.86
N LYS A 27 -5.60 -29.81 -12.34
CA LYS A 27 -5.94 -31.10 -12.96
C LYS A 27 -5.49 -31.22 -14.42
N LEU A 28 -5.12 -30.08 -15.06
CA LEU A 28 -4.62 -30.06 -16.41
C LEU A 28 -3.13 -30.44 -16.43
N ASP A 29 -2.72 -31.23 -17.40
CA ASP A 29 -1.31 -31.42 -17.67
C ASP A 29 -0.67 -30.13 -18.20
N PRO A 30 0.66 -29.96 -18.08
CA PRO A 30 1.34 -28.72 -18.45
C PRO A 30 1.15 -28.33 -19.93
N GLU A 31 1.11 -29.29 -20.85
CA GLU A 31 1.00 -29.04 -22.27
C GLU A 31 -0.39 -28.52 -22.62
N THR A 32 -1.43 -29.17 -22.12
CA THR A 32 -2.83 -28.73 -22.26
C THR A 32 -3.02 -27.33 -21.67
N LEU A 33 -2.47 -27.06 -20.48
CA LEU A 33 -2.53 -25.71 -19.89
C LEU A 33 -1.87 -24.67 -20.77
N ILE A 34 -0.69 -24.94 -21.31
CA ILE A 34 0.02 -24.03 -22.21
C ILE A 34 -0.81 -23.79 -23.49
N LYS A 35 -1.39 -24.84 -24.07
CA LYS A 35 -2.28 -24.73 -25.24
C LYS A 35 -3.47 -23.81 -24.96
N VAL A 36 -4.20 -24.06 -23.87
CA VAL A 36 -5.35 -23.24 -23.45
C VAL A 36 -4.97 -21.77 -23.30
N ILE A 37 -3.83 -21.46 -22.67
CA ILE A 37 -3.39 -20.07 -22.51
C ILE A 37 -2.96 -19.44 -23.84
N ARG A 38 -2.24 -20.17 -24.69
CA ARG A 38 -1.87 -19.69 -26.03
C ARG A 38 -3.09 -19.37 -26.89
N ASP A 39 -4.10 -20.23 -26.88
CA ASP A 39 -5.34 -20.03 -27.64
C ASP A 39 -6.11 -18.82 -27.10
N LYS A 40 -6.11 -18.61 -25.78
CA LYS A 40 -6.64 -17.37 -25.18
C LYS A 40 -5.91 -16.13 -25.68
N PHE A 41 -4.57 -16.14 -25.81
CA PHE A 41 -3.84 -14.99 -26.34
C PHE A 41 -4.10 -14.74 -27.82
N ARG A 42 -4.34 -15.78 -28.64
CA ARG A 42 -4.67 -15.65 -30.07
C ARG A 42 -6.02 -14.97 -30.29
N ASN A 43 -7.02 -15.35 -29.53
CA ASN A 43 -8.37 -14.79 -29.59
C ASN A 43 -8.92 -14.51 -28.18
N TYR A 44 -8.42 -13.41 -27.57
CA TYR A 44 -8.82 -13.08 -26.22
C TYR A 44 -10.24 -12.52 -26.16
N GLN A 45 -11.11 -13.22 -25.47
CA GLN A 45 -12.44 -12.79 -25.07
C GLN A 45 -12.55 -12.99 -23.55
N PRO A 46 -12.63 -11.91 -22.77
CA PRO A 46 -12.79 -12.01 -21.32
C PRO A 46 -14.16 -12.59 -20.99
N GLN A 47 -14.21 -13.41 -19.96
CA GLN A 47 -15.48 -13.84 -19.36
C GLN A 47 -15.99 -12.73 -18.44
N LYS A 48 -17.28 -12.85 -18.05
CA LYS A 48 -17.88 -11.93 -17.06
C LYS A 48 -17.09 -11.95 -15.76
N VAL A 49 -16.99 -10.79 -15.13
CA VAL A 49 -16.36 -10.61 -13.82
C VAL A 49 -17.43 -10.74 -12.74
N ARG A 50 -17.28 -11.70 -11.85
CA ARG A 50 -18.21 -11.89 -10.72
C ARG A 50 -18.08 -10.72 -9.73
N ARG A 51 -19.20 -10.11 -9.38
CA ARG A 51 -19.25 -9.03 -8.39
C ARG A 51 -19.42 -9.59 -6.97
N VAL A 52 -18.59 -9.15 -6.04
CA VAL A 52 -18.73 -9.45 -4.60
C VAL A 52 -18.56 -8.17 -3.81
N GLU A 53 -19.42 -7.92 -2.85
CA GLU A 53 -19.34 -6.77 -1.97
C GLU A 53 -18.77 -7.16 -0.62
N ILE A 54 -17.66 -6.49 -0.23
CA ILE A 54 -17.02 -6.72 1.07
C ILE A 54 -17.27 -5.51 1.97
N PRO A 55 -17.77 -5.71 3.20
CA PRO A 55 -17.98 -4.61 4.13
C PRO A 55 -16.67 -3.93 4.54
N LYS A 56 -16.65 -2.60 4.47
CA LYS A 56 -15.58 -1.78 5.01
C LYS A 56 -15.82 -1.56 6.52
N PRO A 57 -14.75 -1.24 7.30
CA PRO A 57 -14.89 -0.93 8.73
C PRO A 57 -15.84 0.24 9.06
N ASN A 58 -16.16 1.09 8.07
CA ASN A 58 -17.09 2.22 8.20
C ASN A 58 -18.52 1.88 7.74
N GLY A 59 -18.87 0.61 7.58
CA GLY A 59 -20.19 0.13 7.15
C GLY A 59 -20.47 0.24 5.64
N LYS A 60 -19.64 0.97 4.86
CA LYS A 60 -19.79 1.03 3.40
C LYS A 60 -19.28 -0.26 2.77
N LEU A 61 -19.85 -0.65 1.63
CA LEU A 61 -19.41 -1.81 0.87
C LEU A 61 -18.23 -1.47 -0.06
N ARG A 62 -17.33 -2.43 -0.24
CA ARG A 62 -16.27 -2.40 -1.25
C ARG A 62 -16.61 -3.40 -2.33
N PRO A 63 -16.88 -2.94 -3.56
CA PRO A 63 -17.10 -3.85 -4.67
C PRO A 63 -15.77 -4.50 -5.10
N LEU A 64 -15.73 -5.82 -5.12
CA LEU A 64 -14.65 -6.58 -5.72
C LEU A 64 -15.12 -7.22 -7.00
N GLY A 65 -14.31 -7.14 -8.06
CA GLY A 65 -14.50 -7.88 -9.29
C GLY A 65 -13.58 -9.11 -9.32
N ILE A 66 -14.16 -10.30 -9.43
CA ILE A 66 -13.42 -11.56 -9.45
C ILE A 66 -13.46 -12.13 -10.87
N PRO A 67 -12.38 -11.99 -11.66
CA PRO A 67 -12.28 -12.63 -12.97
C PRO A 67 -12.22 -14.16 -12.83
N THR A 68 -12.55 -14.89 -13.90
CA THR A 68 -12.38 -16.36 -13.93
C THR A 68 -10.92 -16.74 -13.72
N ILE A 69 -10.69 -17.97 -13.28
CA ILE A 69 -9.31 -18.43 -13.02
C ILE A 69 -8.46 -18.40 -14.29
N THR A 70 -9.04 -18.69 -15.44
CA THR A 70 -8.36 -18.63 -16.74
C THR A 70 -7.99 -17.19 -17.11
N ASP A 71 -8.88 -16.22 -16.92
CA ASP A 71 -8.57 -14.80 -17.15
C ASP A 71 -7.51 -14.31 -16.18
N ARG A 72 -7.53 -14.76 -14.90
CA ARG A 72 -6.45 -14.47 -13.94
C ARG A 72 -5.11 -15.04 -14.41
N MET A 73 -5.09 -16.22 -15.05
CA MET A 73 -3.87 -16.79 -15.64
C MET A 73 -3.33 -15.90 -16.76
N VAL A 74 -4.18 -15.44 -17.68
CA VAL A 74 -3.78 -14.51 -18.75
C VAL A 74 -3.27 -13.19 -18.17
N GLN A 75 -3.97 -12.62 -17.18
CA GLN A 75 -3.52 -11.40 -16.47
C GLN A 75 -2.15 -11.59 -15.82
N GLN A 76 -1.90 -12.75 -15.20
CA GLN A 76 -0.62 -13.04 -14.57
C GLN A 76 0.51 -13.20 -15.59
N CYS A 77 0.26 -13.79 -16.75
CA CYS A 77 1.23 -13.86 -17.84
C CYS A 77 1.62 -12.45 -18.31
N ILE A 78 0.63 -11.58 -18.51
CA ILE A 78 0.85 -10.18 -18.91
C ILE A 78 1.63 -9.43 -17.82
N LEU A 79 1.24 -9.58 -16.55
CA LEU A 79 1.91 -8.92 -15.44
C LEU A 79 3.42 -9.23 -15.41
N GLN A 80 3.80 -10.49 -15.59
CA GLN A 80 5.21 -10.92 -15.56
C GLN A 80 6.08 -10.26 -16.63
N VAL A 81 5.48 -9.91 -17.76
CA VAL A 81 6.16 -9.22 -18.87
C VAL A 81 6.17 -7.72 -18.66
N LEU A 82 5.04 -7.14 -18.24
CA LEU A 82 4.89 -5.69 -18.12
C LEU A 82 5.53 -5.12 -16.87
N GLU A 83 5.53 -5.87 -15.75
CA GLU A 83 6.02 -5.37 -14.46
C GLU A 83 7.46 -4.84 -14.56
N PRO A 84 8.46 -5.58 -15.07
CA PRO A 84 9.83 -5.06 -15.18
C PRO A 84 9.96 -3.85 -16.10
N ILE A 85 9.16 -3.79 -17.18
CA ILE A 85 9.16 -2.65 -18.11
C ILE A 85 8.63 -1.40 -17.41
N CYS A 86 7.51 -1.54 -16.68
CA CYS A 86 6.90 -0.44 -15.94
C CYS A 86 7.78 0.00 -14.75
N GLU A 87 8.36 -0.97 -14.02
CA GLU A 87 9.25 -0.68 -12.88
C GLU A 87 10.44 0.22 -13.25
N ALA A 88 11.02 0.01 -14.42
CA ALA A 88 12.10 0.85 -14.95
C ALA A 88 11.67 2.32 -15.20
N LYS A 89 10.38 2.58 -15.32
CA LYS A 89 9.80 3.91 -15.62
C LYS A 89 9.08 4.57 -14.45
N PHE A 90 8.78 3.80 -13.41
CA PHE A 90 8.07 4.34 -12.25
C PHE A 90 8.96 5.27 -11.42
N TYR A 91 8.33 6.35 -10.96
CA TYR A 91 8.97 7.31 -10.07
C TYR A 91 9.51 6.64 -8.80
N LYS A 92 10.70 7.05 -8.37
CA LYS A 92 11.45 6.42 -7.26
C LYS A 92 10.72 6.44 -5.91
N HIS A 93 9.84 7.41 -5.63
CA HIS A 93 9.12 7.55 -4.37
C HIS A 93 7.63 7.15 -4.44
N SER A 94 7.30 6.28 -5.39
CA SER A 94 6.09 5.48 -5.42
C SER A 94 6.39 4.09 -4.87
N TYR A 95 5.61 3.59 -3.91
CA TYR A 95 5.95 2.38 -3.14
C TYR A 95 4.89 1.27 -3.18
N GLY A 96 3.60 1.61 -3.29
CA GLY A 96 2.51 0.64 -3.27
C GLY A 96 2.49 -0.29 -4.47
N PHE A 97 2.19 -1.55 -4.26
CA PHE A 97 2.06 -2.59 -5.29
C PHE A 97 3.31 -2.78 -6.16
N ARG A 98 4.48 -2.47 -5.65
CA ARG A 98 5.74 -2.60 -6.37
C ARG A 98 6.64 -3.66 -5.70
N PRO A 99 7.39 -4.46 -6.47
CA PRO A 99 8.32 -5.42 -5.93
C PRO A 99 9.40 -4.74 -5.07
N LEU A 100 9.82 -5.41 -4.01
CA LEU A 100 10.85 -4.96 -3.07
C LEU A 100 10.59 -3.60 -2.40
N ARG A 101 9.36 -3.09 -2.45
CA ARG A 101 8.93 -1.84 -1.81
C ARG A 101 7.78 -2.10 -0.86
N GLY A 102 7.86 -1.51 0.33
CA GLY A 102 6.86 -1.72 1.38
C GLY A 102 6.44 -0.42 2.05
N THR A 103 5.50 -0.53 2.97
CA THR A 103 4.97 0.57 3.79
C THR A 103 6.08 1.26 4.59
N SER A 104 7.03 0.50 5.13
CA SER A 104 8.17 1.03 5.88
C SER A 104 9.05 1.98 5.05
N HIS A 105 9.25 1.70 3.76
CA HIS A 105 10.01 2.57 2.86
C HIS A 105 9.28 3.90 2.63
N ALA A 106 7.96 3.87 2.42
CA ALA A 106 7.15 5.08 2.25
C ALA A 106 7.14 5.94 3.53
N ILE A 107 6.97 5.31 4.70
CA ILE A 107 6.99 5.97 6.00
C ILE A 107 8.38 6.57 6.28
N SER A 108 9.46 5.84 6.02
CA SER A 108 10.84 6.34 6.19
C SER A 108 11.11 7.56 5.31
N ARG A 109 10.61 7.57 4.05
CA ARG A 109 10.72 8.75 3.18
C ARG A 109 9.94 9.93 3.75
N ALA A 110 8.72 9.72 4.23
CA ALA A 110 7.92 10.76 4.87
C ALA A 110 8.63 11.36 6.10
N TYR A 111 9.22 10.51 6.95
CA TYR A 111 10.02 10.96 8.09
C TYR A 111 11.25 11.76 7.68
N HIS A 112 11.96 11.29 6.65
CA HIS A 112 13.12 12.01 6.11
C HIS A 112 12.75 13.43 5.66
N LEU A 113 11.66 13.57 4.91
CA LEU A 113 11.19 14.87 4.42
C LEU A 113 10.76 15.79 5.57
N ALA A 114 10.03 15.27 6.55
CA ALA A 114 9.59 16.05 7.70
C ALA A 114 10.73 16.44 8.64
N GLN A 115 11.69 15.52 8.92
CA GLN A 115 12.74 15.74 9.92
C GLN A 115 14.01 16.37 9.32
N LYS A 116 14.50 15.87 8.19
CA LYS A 116 15.78 16.34 7.60
C LYS A 116 15.60 17.54 6.69
N ASN A 117 14.51 17.58 5.93
CA ASN A 117 14.24 18.69 5.02
C ASN A 117 13.40 19.79 5.68
N ASN A 118 12.93 19.61 6.93
CA ASN A 118 12.06 20.53 7.66
C ASN A 118 10.79 20.92 6.90
N LEU A 119 10.18 19.96 6.17
CA LEU A 119 8.93 20.15 5.46
C LEU A 119 7.76 19.78 6.39
N HIS A 120 7.24 20.76 7.10
CA HIS A 120 6.30 20.53 8.19
C HIS A 120 4.83 20.71 7.80
N TYR A 121 4.54 21.08 6.55
CA TYR A 121 3.17 21.10 6.03
C TYR A 121 2.98 19.95 5.08
N VAL A 122 2.01 19.10 5.40
CA VAL A 122 1.68 17.90 4.63
C VAL A 122 0.28 18.04 4.08
N VAL A 123 0.14 17.87 2.78
CA VAL A 123 -1.15 17.75 2.12
C VAL A 123 -1.48 16.27 2.00
N ASP A 124 -2.47 15.82 2.74
CA ASP A 124 -3.04 14.48 2.63
C ASP A 124 -4.07 14.51 1.51
N VAL A 125 -3.91 13.72 0.47
CA VAL A 125 -4.82 13.70 -0.69
C VAL A 125 -5.43 12.30 -0.84
N ASP A 126 -6.76 12.23 -0.84
CA ASP A 126 -7.55 11.02 -1.10
C ASP A 126 -8.28 11.18 -2.43
N ILE A 127 -8.06 10.26 -3.37
CA ILE A 127 -8.75 10.25 -4.67
C ILE A 127 -10.09 9.52 -4.52
N LYS A 128 -11.18 10.16 -4.94
CA LYS A 128 -12.53 9.60 -4.83
C LYS A 128 -12.72 8.38 -5.74
N GLY A 129 -12.85 7.20 -5.12
CA GLY A 129 -13.11 5.97 -5.86
C GLY A 129 -12.09 5.67 -6.96
N PHE A 130 -10.81 5.79 -6.68
CA PHE A 130 -9.73 5.78 -7.66
C PHE A 130 -9.86 4.64 -8.68
N PHE A 131 -9.89 3.37 -8.21
CA PHE A 131 -9.97 2.20 -9.09
C PHE A 131 -11.22 2.19 -9.98
N ASP A 132 -12.33 2.72 -9.50
CA ASP A 132 -13.62 2.73 -10.20
C ASP A 132 -13.71 3.88 -11.23
N ASN A 133 -12.81 4.86 -11.15
CA ASN A 133 -12.82 6.06 -11.99
C ASN A 133 -11.67 6.16 -12.99
N ILE A 134 -10.81 5.14 -13.11
CA ILE A 134 -9.72 5.14 -14.08
C ILE A 134 -10.28 5.18 -15.51
N ASN A 135 -9.90 6.20 -16.28
CA ASN A 135 -10.32 6.34 -17.68
C ASN A 135 -9.54 5.35 -18.56
N HIS A 136 -10.25 4.44 -19.25
CA HIS A 136 -9.63 3.40 -20.08
C HIS A 136 -8.78 3.98 -21.23
N GLY A 137 -9.29 5.00 -21.93
CA GLY A 137 -8.58 5.62 -23.05
C GLY A 137 -7.29 6.31 -22.62
N LYS A 138 -7.30 7.01 -21.48
CA LYS A 138 -6.09 7.63 -20.93
C LYS A 138 -5.08 6.58 -20.48
N LEU A 139 -5.50 5.53 -19.80
CA LEU A 139 -4.64 4.43 -19.38
C LEU A 139 -3.95 3.75 -20.56
N ILE A 140 -4.68 3.47 -21.64
CA ILE A 140 -4.10 2.88 -22.86
C ILE A 140 -3.05 3.81 -23.49
N LYS A 141 -3.31 5.12 -23.55
CA LYS A 141 -2.32 6.11 -24.02
C LYS A 141 -1.09 6.17 -23.12
N GLN A 142 -1.26 6.07 -21.80
CA GLN A 142 -0.15 6.03 -20.85
C GLN A 142 0.72 4.78 -21.00
N LEU A 143 0.12 3.60 -21.20
CA LEU A 143 0.87 2.37 -21.53
C LEU A 143 1.71 2.54 -22.80
N TRP A 144 1.13 3.13 -23.84
CA TRP A 144 1.84 3.43 -25.08
C TRP A 144 3.02 4.37 -24.88
N THR A 145 2.83 5.42 -24.08
CA THR A 145 3.86 6.41 -23.73
C THR A 145 4.99 5.79 -22.91
N LEU A 146 4.69 4.80 -22.04
CA LEU A 146 5.69 4.05 -21.30
C LEU A 146 6.54 3.11 -22.18
N GLY A 147 6.19 2.97 -23.46
CA GLY A 147 6.92 2.14 -24.44
C GLY A 147 6.28 0.78 -24.73
N ILE A 148 5.10 0.51 -24.18
CA ILE A 148 4.34 -0.72 -24.46
C ILE A 148 3.55 -0.48 -25.75
N ARG A 149 4.17 -0.81 -26.90
CA ARG A 149 3.65 -0.49 -28.25
C ARG A 149 3.12 -1.70 -29.03
N ASP A 150 3.06 -2.88 -28.42
CA ASP A 150 2.44 -4.06 -29.00
C ASP A 150 0.92 -3.86 -29.05
N LYS A 151 0.39 -3.69 -30.29
CA LYS A 151 -1.03 -3.43 -30.54
C LYS A 151 -1.91 -4.61 -30.09
N ALA A 152 -1.43 -5.86 -30.24
CA ALA A 152 -2.18 -7.04 -29.84
C ALA A 152 -2.32 -7.10 -28.30
N LEU A 153 -1.24 -6.86 -27.58
CA LEU A 153 -1.24 -6.79 -26.11
C LEU A 153 -2.13 -5.64 -25.61
N ILE A 154 -2.04 -4.47 -26.18
CA ILE A 154 -2.89 -3.32 -25.85
C ILE A 154 -4.38 -3.65 -26.10
N ALA A 155 -4.71 -4.33 -27.20
CA ALA A 155 -6.07 -4.77 -27.47
C ALA A 155 -6.58 -5.76 -26.42
N ILE A 156 -5.75 -6.71 -25.99
CA ILE A 156 -6.08 -7.65 -24.90
C ILE A 156 -6.35 -6.89 -23.60
N ILE A 157 -5.48 -5.95 -23.20
CA ILE A 157 -5.67 -5.14 -21.99
C ILE A 157 -6.96 -4.31 -22.10
N SER A 158 -7.24 -3.71 -23.27
CA SER A 158 -8.47 -2.96 -23.49
C SER A 158 -9.73 -3.84 -23.35
N LYS A 159 -9.70 -5.07 -23.86
CA LYS A 159 -10.79 -6.03 -23.69
C LYS A 159 -10.97 -6.43 -22.22
N MET A 160 -9.85 -6.63 -21.46
CA MET A 160 -9.90 -6.92 -20.01
C MET A 160 -10.57 -5.79 -19.22
N LEU A 161 -10.23 -4.54 -19.53
CA LEU A 161 -10.81 -3.37 -18.86
C LEU A 161 -12.31 -3.23 -19.14
N LYS A 162 -12.78 -3.67 -20.32
CA LYS A 162 -14.18 -3.64 -20.76
C LYS A 162 -14.94 -4.95 -20.48
N ALA A 163 -14.33 -5.90 -19.75
CA ALA A 163 -14.99 -7.14 -19.39
C ALA A 163 -16.31 -6.86 -18.65
N GLU A 164 -17.35 -7.54 -19.07
CA GLU A 164 -18.69 -7.37 -18.50
C GLU A 164 -18.68 -7.74 -17.01
N ILE A 165 -19.26 -6.89 -16.18
CA ILE A 165 -19.42 -7.14 -14.75
C ILE A 165 -20.82 -7.73 -14.55
N GLU A 166 -20.89 -8.84 -13.82
CA GLU A 166 -22.14 -9.53 -13.50
C GLU A 166 -23.14 -8.55 -12.87
N ASN A 167 -24.38 -8.53 -13.38
CA ASN A 167 -25.49 -7.66 -12.97
C ASN A 167 -25.27 -6.14 -13.17
N ILE A 168 -24.20 -5.72 -13.86
CA ILE A 168 -23.90 -4.29 -14.10
C ILE A 168 -23.73 -4.01 -15.59
N GLY A 169 -23.16 -4.96 -16.36
CA GLY A 169 -22.85 -4.77 -17.77
C GLY A 169 -21.41 -4.35 -18.03
N LYS A 170 -21.15 -3.79 -19.21
CA LYS A 170 -19.79 -3.37 -19.63
C LYS A 170 -19.42 -2.02 -19.02
N PRO A 171 -18.32 -1.94 -18.27
CA PRO A 171 -17.88 -0.69 -17.67
C PRO A 171 -17.26 0.25 -18.72
N SER A 172 -17.58 1.54 -18.61
CA SER A 172 -16.97 2.59 -19.46
C SER A 172 -15.65 3.12 -18.87
N LYS A 173 -15.41 2.89 -17.58
CA LYS A 173 -14.22 3.30 -16.82
C LYS A 173 -13.97 2.34 -15.66
N GLY A 174 -12.82 2.47 -15.04
CA GLY A 174 -12.43 1.70 -13.86
C GLY A 174 -11.64 0.44 -14.20
N THR A 175 -10.99 -0.11 -13.18
CA THR A 175 -10.32 -1.41 -13.22
C THR A 175 -10.90 -2.31 -12.16
N PRO A 176 -11.14 -3.62 -12.43
CA PRO A 176 -11.73 -4.53 -11.44
C PRO A 176 -10.87 -4.58 -10.17
N GLN A 177 -11.43 -4.18 -9.03
CA GLN A 177 -10.77 -4.35 -7.74
C GLN A 177 -10.74 -5.86 -7.41
N GLY A 178 -9.60 -6.52 -7.65
CA GLY A 178 -9.42 -7.98 -7.52
C GLY A 178 -8.81 -8.61 -8.77
N GLY A 179 -8.69 -7.87 -9.86
CA GLY A 179 -7.89 -8.27 -11.02
C GLY A 179 -6.40 -8.26 -10.68
N ILE A 180 -5.66 -9.25 -11.19
CA ILE A 180 -4.20 -9.40 -10.93
C ILE A 180 -3.41 -8.23 -11.55
N LEU A 181 -3.83 -7.73 -12.70
CA LEU A 181 -3.15 -6.65 -13.41
C LEU A 181 -3.52 -5.25 -12.87
N SER A 182 -4.65 -5.12 -12.18
CA SER A 182 -5.18 -3.83 -11.72
C SER A 182 -4.22 -3.00 -10.88
N PRO A 183 -3.42 -3.57 -9.95
CA PRO A 183 -2.43 -2.80 -9.17
C PRO A 183 -1.33 -2.18 -10.03
N LEU A 184 -0.82 -2.90 -11.03
CA LEU A 184 0.16 -2.38 -11.99
C LEU A 184 -0.43 -1.23 -12.80
N LEU A 185 -1.64 -1.42 -13.36
CA LEU A 185 -2.33 -0.42 -14.15
C LEU A 185 -2.64 0.85 -13.33
N ALA A 186 -3.00 0.70 -12.07
CA ALA A 186 -3.19 1.80 -11.12
C ALA A 186 -1.90 2.63 -10.96
N ASN A 187 -0.76 1.96 -10.84
CA ASN A 187 0.54 2.63 -10.77
C ASN A 187 0.90 3.33 -12.09
N VAL A 188 0.58 2.74 -13.24
CA VAL A 188 0.76 3.39 -14.56
C VAL A 188 0.01 4.71 -14.62
N VAL A 189 -1.27 4.74 -14.18
CA VAL A 189 -2.10 5.96 -14.18
C VAL A 189 -1.48 7.05 -13.33
N LEU A 190 -1.08 6.74 -12.11
CA LEU A 190 -0.56 7.73 -11.16
C LEU A 190 0.93 8.06 -11.35
N ASN A 191 1.66 7.30 -12.16
CA ASN A 191 3.05 7.61 -12.49
C ASN A 191 3.18 8.97 -13.17
N GLU A 192 2.19 9.36 -13.96
CA GLU A 192 2.16 10.68 -14.60
C GLU A 192 2.04 11.82 -13.56
N LEU A 193 1.22 11.61 -12.51
CA LEU A 193 1.15 12.52 -11.37
C LEU A 193 2.49 12.63 -10.64
N ASP A 194 3.13 11.49 -10.39
CA ASP A 194 4.41 11.44 -9.69
C ASP A 194 5.49 12.24 -10.44
N HIS A 195 5.57 12.05 -11.76
CA HIS A 195 6.51 12.77 -12.61
C HIS A 195 6.16 14.26 -12.72
N TRP A 196 4.87 14.61 -12.82
CA TRP A 196 4.45 16.01 -12.85
C TRP A 196 4.84 16.72 -11.55
N ILE A 197 4.53 16.15 -10.37
CA ILE A 197 4.91 16.76 -9.09
C ILE A 197 6.44 16.87 -8.97
N SER A 198 7.17 15.81 -9.30
CA SER A 198 8.64 15.83 -9.18
C SER A 198 9.31 16.83 -10.13
N SER A 199 8.71 17.08 -11.31
CA SER A 199 9.23 18.06 -12.27
C SER A 199 9.06 19.51 -11.79
N GLN A 200 8.19 19.77 -10.81
CA GLN A 200 8.00 21.13 -10.27
C GLN A 200 9.14 21.54 -9.33
N TRP A 201 9.88 20.56 -8.79
CA TRP A 201 10.96 20.85 -7.83
C TRP A 201 12.13 19.85 -7.93
N GLU A 202 11.91 18.58 -7.53
CA GLU A 202 13.00 17.60 -7.34
C GLU A 202 13.76 17.32 -8.64
N ASN A 203 13.03 17.11 -9.74
CA ASN A 203 13.56 16.79 -11.06
C ASN A 203 13.47 17.97 -12.04
N ILE A 204 13.33 19.20 -11.53
CA ILE A 204 13.26 20.38 -12.40
C ILE A 204 14.55 20.49 -13.23
N PRO A 205 14.45 20.74 -14.54
CA PRO A 205 15.63 21.01 -15.37
C PRO A 205 16.34 22.29 -14.92
N THR A 206 17.67 22.24 -14.82
CA THR A 206 18.50 23.39 -14.47
C THR A 206 19.52 23.63 -15.57
N LYS A 207 19.86 24.91 -15.85
CA LYS A 207 20.90 25.27 -16.83
C LYS A 207 22.24 24.65 -16.46
N LYS A 208 22.61 24.70 -15.17
CA LYS A 208 23.81 24.03 -14.64
C LYS A 208 23.50 22.57 -14.41
N GLN A 209 24.34 21.69 -14.97
CA GLN A 209 24.29 20.26 -14.66
C GLN A 209 24.92 20.02 -13.28
N TYR A 210 24.14 19.39 -12.38
CA TYR A 210 24.62 18.95 -11.08
C TYR A 210 24.86 17.44 -11.16
N ALA A 211 26.03 16.98 -10.70
CA ALA A 211 26.32 15.54 -10.68
C ALA A 211 25.34 14.80 -9.76
N LEU A 212 25.02 13.54 -10.09
CA LEU A 212 24.07 12.70 -9.33
C LEU A 212 24.64 12.15 -8.02
N THR A 213 25.83 12.59 -7.60
CA THR A 213 26.43 12.18 -6.33
C THR A 213 25.77 12.89 -5.14
N ARG A 214 25.77 12.25 -3.96
CA ARG A 214 25.06 12.72 -2.75
C ARG A 214 25.32 14.19 -2.37
N GLY A 215 26.51 14.73 -2.63
CA GLY A 215 26.85 16.12 -2.34
C GLY A 215 26.22 17.14 -3.29
N HIS A 216 25.96 16.77 -4.54
CA HIS A 216 25.47 17.69 -5.57
C HIS A 216 23.96 17.86 -5.58
N GLU A 217 23.19 16.88 -5.10
CA GLU A 217 21.73 17.04 -4.92
C GLU A 217 21.43 18.14 -3.88
N SER A 218 22.16 18.16 -2.77
CA SER A 218 22.02 19.20 -1.75
C SER A 218 22.42 20.59 -2.28
N THR A 219 23.43 20.67 -3.14
CA THR A 219 23.86 21.91 -3.80
C THR A 219 22.82 22.42 -4.77
N LYS A 220 22.23 21.55 -5.60
CA LYS A 220 21.09 21.89 -6.48
C LYS A 220 19.93 22.49 -5.67
N ILE A 221 19.49 21.79 -4.62
CA ILE A 221 18.37 22.22 -3.76
C ILE A 221 18.69 23.58 -3.12
N ARG A 222 19.91 23.79 -2.59
CA ARG A 222 20.33 25.06 -2.01
C ARG A 222 20.29 26.19 -3.05
N SER A 223 20.81 25.94 -4.24
CA SER A 223 20.76 26.90 -5.34
C SER A 223 19.32 27.28 -5.70
N LEU A 224 18.46 26.30 -5.92
CA LEU A 224 17.04 26.55 -6.24
C LEU A 224 16.33 27.39 -5.17
N LYS A 225 16.61 27.13 -3.87
CA LYS A 225 16.04 27.91 -2.76
C LYS A 225 16.49 29.38 -2.76
N ASN A 226 17.73 29.62 -3.09
CA ASN A 226 18.33 30.96 -2.99
C ASN A 226 18.10 31.80 -4.25
N THR A 227 17.94 31.18 -5.41
CA THR A 227 17.92 31.89 -6.69
C THR A 227 16.56 31.88 -7.37
N THR A 228 15.56 31.15 -6.84
CA THR A 228 14.25 31.02 -7.48
C THR A 228 13.10 31.23 -6.49
N LYS A 229 11.92 31.57 -7.03
CA LYS A 229 10.65 31.63 -6.29
C LYS A 229 9.85 30.33 -6.37
N LEU A 230 10.49 29.23 -6.81
CA LEU A 230 9.85 27.92 -6.92
C LEU A 230 9.41 27.39 -5.54
N LYS A 231 8.32 26.66 -5.55
CA LYS A 231 7.79 26.04 -4.32
C LYS A 231 8.43 24.69 -4.10
N GLU A 232 9.03 24.50 -2.92
CA GLU A 232 9.61 23.22 -2.54
C GLU A 232 8.50 22.21 -2.26
N ILE A 233 8.43 21.17 -3.09
CA ILE A 233 7.43 20.11 -3.01
C ILE A 233 8.04 18.74 -3.25
N TYR A 234 7.62 17.76 -2.45
CA TYR A 234 7.95 16.35 -2.66
C TYR A 234 6.70 15.49 -2.48
N ILE A 235 6.59 14.44 -3.30
CA ILE A 235 5.52 13.45 -3.19
C ILE A 235 6.05 12.15 -2.58
N VAL A 236 5.23 11.55 -1.70
CA VAL A 236 5.39 10.18 -1.21
C VAL A 236 4.08 9.45 -1.45
N ARG A 237 4.09 8.44 -2.32
CA ARG A 237 2.88 7.73 -2.72
C ARG A 237 2.94 6.24 -2.40
N TYR A 238 1.85 5.72 -1.86
CA TYR A 238 1.61 4.29 -1.69
C TYR A 238 0.26 3.92 -2.32
N ALA A 239 0.27 3.38 -3.54
CA ALA A 239 -0.93 3.18 -4.36
C ALA A 239 -1.67 4.51 -4.62
N ASP A 240 -2.93 4.62 -4.19
CA ASP A 240 -3.78 5.81 -4.26
C ASP A 240 -3.66 6.74 -3.03
N ASP A 241 -3.02 6.29 -1.96
CA ASP A 241 -2.74 7.11 -0.77
C ASP A 241 -1.41 7.86 -0.97
N PHE A 242 -1.46 9.18 -1.06
CA PHE A 242 -0.25 9.97 -1.22
C PHE A 242 -0.25 11.27 -0.42
N LYS A 243 0.96 11.72 -0.13
CA LYS A 243 1.23 12.92 0.63
C LYS A 243 2.17 13.84 -0.11
N LEU A 244 1.85 15.16 -0.07
CA LEU A 244 2.72 16.21 -0.59
C LEU A 244 3.33 16.96 0.59
N PHE A 245 4.65 17.06 0.60
CA PHE A 245 5.39 17.73 1.66
C PHE A 245 5.81 19.11 1.20
N CYS A 246 5.47 20.14 1.99
CA CYS A 246 5.68 21.54 1.69
C CYS A 246 6.32 22.25 2.88
N ARG A 247 6.97 23.39 2.62
CA ARG A 247 7.66 24.17 3.64
C ARG A 247 6.72 25.05 4.48
N ASN A 248 5.77 25.70 3.86
CA ASN A 248 4.84 26.63 4.51
C ASN A 248 3.37 26.35 4.11
N HIS A 249 2.44 26.96 4.82
CA HIS A 249 1.01 26.77 4.62
C HIS A 249 0.52 27.32 3.28
N GLN A 250 0.99 28.52 2.89
CA GLN A 250 0.54 29.15 1.66
C GLN A 250 0.90 28.32 0.43
N ASP A 251 2.12 27.77 0.40
CA ASP A 251 2.55 26.85 -0.66
C ASP A 251 1.73 25.57 -0.66
N ALA A 252 1.44 25.02 0.53
CA ALA A 252 0.62 23.81 0.65
C ALA A 252 -0.78 24.00 0.07
N VAL A 253 -1.43 25.15 0.33
CA VAL A 253 -2.74 25.48 -0.26
C VAL A 253 -2.66 25.59 -1.78
N LYS A 254 -1.70 26.35 -2.31
CA LYS A 254 -1.53 26.52 -3.77
C LYS A 254 -1.25 25.20 -4.47
N ILE A 255 -0.40 24.36 -3.88
CA ILE A 255 -0.03 23.02 -4.39
C ILE A 255 -1.25 22.09 -4.36
N PHE A 256 -2.06 22.15 -3.31
CA PHE A 256 -3.27 21.34 -3.21
C PHE A 256 -4.26 21.68 -4.30
N GLU A 257 -4.56 22.95 -4.52
CA GLU A 257 -5.46 23.40 -5.58
C GLU A 257 -4.94 23.07 -6.98
N ALA A 258 -3.63 23.26 -7.22
CA ALA A 258 -2.99 22.86 -8.47
C ALA A 258 -3.09 21.33 -8.70
N THR A 259 -2.90 20.54 -7.66
CA THR A 259 -3.01 19.07 -7.73
C THR A 259 -4.44 18.61 -8.01
N LYS A 260 -5.45 19.23 -7.38
CA LYS A 260 -6.89 18.98 -7.66
C LYS A 260 -7.21 19.25 -9.13
N SER A 261 -6.84 20.45 -9.59
CA SER A 261 -7.06 20.86 -10.98
C SER A 261 -6.36 19.92 -11.97
N TRP A 262 -5.12 19.55 -11.69
CA TRP A 262 -4.35 18.64 -12.55
C TRP A 262 -4.98 17.24 -12.61
N LEU A 263 -5.34 16.65 -11.48
CA LEU A 263 -6.01 15.34 -11.42
C LEU A 263 -7.31 15.33 -12.22
N LYS A 264 -8.14 16.38 -12.05
CA LYS A 264 -9.41 16.52 -12.77
C LYS A 264 -9.18 16.66 -14.28
N ASN A 265 -8.34 17.58 -14.71
CA ASN A 265 -8.16 17.92 -16.11
C ASN A 265 -7.34 16.85 -16.85
N ARG A 266 -6.27 16.37 -16.24
CA ARG A 266 -5.35 15.42 -16.88
C ARG A 266 -5.81 13.97 -16.78
N LEU A 267 -6.24 13.53 -15.60
CA LEU A 267 -6.61 12.13 -15.36
C LEU A 267 -8.11 11.88 -15.28
N SER A 268 -8.95 12.92 -15.25
CA SER A 268 -10.39 12.83 -15.00
C SER A 268 -10.71 12.17 -13.64
N LEU A 269 -9.89 12.48 -12.65
CA LEU A 269 -10.02 11.97 -11.28
C LEU A 269 -10.37 13.11 -10.33
N GLU A 270 -11.31 12.84 -9.42
CA GLU A 270 -11.74 13.82 -8.41
C GLU A 270 -11.09 13.53 -7.05
N VAL A 271 -10.73 14.59 -6.33
CA VAL A 271 -10.23 14.50 -4.95
C VAL A 271 -11.42 14.47 -3.99
N SER A 272 -11.34 13.65 -2.95
CA SER A 272 -12.30 13.63 -1.85
C SER A 272 -11.99 14.78 -0.89
N GLU A 273 -12.75 15.87 -0.95
CA GLU A 273 -12.54 17.05 -0.09
C GLU A 273 -12.74 16.72 1.40
N GLU A 274 -13.70 15.84 1.72
CA GLU A 274 -13.97 15.41 3.10
C GLU A 274 -12.79 14.71 3.76
N LYS A 275 -11.94 14.02 2.98
CA LYS A 275 -10.82 13.22 3.47
C LYS A 275 -9.47 13.86 3.25
N SER A 276 -9.40 14.82 2.31
CA SER A 276 -8.16 15.54 2.02
C SER A 276 -7.99 16.71 2.94
N LYS A 277 -6.78 16.92 3.44
CA LYS A 277 -6.51 18.01 4.40
C LYS A 277 -5.06 18.45 4.38
N ILE A 278 -4.83 19.69 4.81
CA ILE A 278 -3.48 20.23 5.04
C ILE A 278 -3.17 20.11 6.53
N VAL A 279 -2.09 19.44 6.88
CA VAL A 279 -1.68 19.18 8.27
C VAL A 279 -0.38 19.91 8.57
N ASN A 280 -0.36 20.70 9.65
CA ASN A 280 0.85 21.26 10.23
C ASN A 280 1.43 20.24 11.23
N LEU A 281 2.52 19.57 10.86
CA LEU A 281 3.16 18.54 11.69
C LEU A 281 3.73 19.05 13.01
N LYS A 282 3.95 20.35 13.19
CA LYS A 282 4.36 20.94 14.46
C LYS A 282 3.25 20.91 15.51
N LYS A 283 1.98 20.93 15.03
CA LYS A 283 0.79 20.98 15.88
C LYS A 283 0.06 19.63 15.91
N ASN A 284 -0.19 19.04 14.75
CA ASN A 284 -1.09 17.90 14.57
C ASN A 284 -0.38 16.67 13.99
N TYR A 285 -0.95 15.50 14.23
CA TYR A 285 -0.52 14.26 13.60
C TYR A 285 -1.10 14.16 12.18
N SER A 286 -0.29 13.66 11.23
CA SER A 286 -0.74 13.16 9.94
C SER A 286 -0.71 11.64 9.95
N ASP A 287 -1.77 11.00 9.49
CA ASP A 287 -1.90 9.53 9.42
C ASP A 287 -1.39 9.04 8.06
N PHE A 288 -0.53 8.04 8.07
CA PHE A 288 -0.05 7.40 6.84
C PHE A 288 0.20 5.92 7.06
N LEU A 289 -0.48 5.07 6.29
CA LEU A 289 -0.29 3.62 6.30
C LEU A 289 -0.39 2.99 7.71
N GLY A 290 -1.35 3.46 8.49
CA GLY A 290 -1.60 2.94 9.85
C GLY A 290 -0.70 3.51 10.93
N VAL A 291 0.19 4.44 10.60
CA VAL A 291 1.06 5.17 11.55
C VAL A 291 0.70 6.65 11.53
N LYS A 292 0.56 7.27 12.70
CA LYS A 292 0.42 8.73 12.84
C LYS A 292 1.74 9.34 13.29
N PHE A 293 2.14 10.45 12.65
CA PHE A 293 3.41 11.11 12.95
C PHE A 293 3.29 12.62 12.98
N LYS A 294 4.09 13.26 13.82
CA LYS A 294 4.33 14.70 13.88
C LYS A 294 5.78 14.99 14.20
N VAL A 295 6.19 16.24 14.12
CA VAL A 295 7.51 16.67 14.55
C VAL A 295 7.45 17.30 15.95
N HIS A 296 8.51 17.09 16.73
CA HIS A 296 8.69 17.65 18.06
C HIS A 296 10.04 18.35 18.14
N LYS A 297 10.08 19.53 18.75
CA LYS A 297 11.32 20.30 18.96
C LYS A 297 12.17 19.61 20.03
N LYS A 298 13.43 19.31 19.70
CA LYS A 298 14.41 18.67 20.62
C LYS A 298 15.59 19.59 20.94
N GLY A 299 15.40 20.89 21.04
CA GLY A 299 16.47 21.86 21.23
C GLY A 299 16.98 22.46 19.93
N ASN A 300 18.10 23.15 19.99
CA ASN A 300 18.72 23.86 18.86
C ASN A 300 20.00 23.15 18.43
N THR A 301 20.37 23.29 17.17
CA THR A 301 21.68 22.83 16.68
C THR A 301 22.73 23.90 17.00
N GLY A 302 23.66 23.62 17.91
CA GLY A 302 24.91 24.32 18.21
C GLY A 302 25.08 25.74 17.61
N LYS A 303 26.09 25.93 16.77
CA LYS A 303 26.55 27.23 16.24
C LYS A 303 25.54 28.10 15.48
N GLU A 304 24.46 27.51 14.93
CA GLU A 304 23.51 28.24 14.06
C GLU A 304 22.15 28.52 14.71
N ASN A 305 21.97 28.17 15.97
CA ASN A 305 20.70 28.36 16.74
C ASN A 305 19.43 27.90 15.99
N ILE A 306 19.57 26.91 15.07
CA ILE A 306 18.48 26.37 14.28
C ILE A 306 17.72 25.31 15.07
N ASP A 307 16.41 25.42 15.12
CA ASP A 307 15.53 24.45 15.75
C ASP A 307 15.74 23.02 15.22
N LYS A 308 16.09 22.11 16.10
CA LYS A 308 16.20 20.69 15.79
C LYS A 308 14.85 20.00 15.99
N TRP A 309 14.25 19.52 14.90
CA TRP A 309 12.99 18.79 14.90
C TRP A 309 13.24 17.30 14.75
N VAL A 310 12.50 16.51 15.52
CA VAL A 310 12.55 15.03 15.47
C VAL A 310 11.16 14.46 15.27
N ILE A 311 11.06 13.33 14.59
CA ILE A 311 9.79 12.62 14.41
C ILE A 311 9.34 12.01 15.73
N LYS A 312 8.07 12.23 16.05
CA LYS A 312 7.31 11.51 17.06
C LYS A 312 6.17 10.78 16.34
N SER A 313 6.19 9.46 16.37
CA SER A 313 5.19 8.66 15.68
C SER A 313 4.63 7.54 16.54
N HIS A 314 3.37 7.24 16.34
CA HIS A 314 2.57 6.25 17.04
C HIS A 314 1.79 5.41 16.03
N ILE A 315 1.29 4.27 16.45
CA ILE A 315 0.26 3.54 15.71
C ILE A 315 -1.01 4.39 15.71
N CYS A 316 -1.68 4.56 14.56
CA CYS A 316 -2.90 5.36 14.52
C CYS A 316 -4.05 4.66 15.29
N ASP A 317 -4.97 5.45 15.87
CA ASP A 317 -5.99 4.95 16.79
C ASP A 317 -6.88 3.90 16.13
N LYS A 318 -7.23 4.10 14.87
CA LYS A 318 -7.99 3.13 14.09
C LYS A 318 -7.27 1.79 13.90
N ALA A 319 -5.95 1.81 13.72
CA ALA A 319 -5.16 0.59 13.58
C ALA A 319 -5.03 -0.13 14.93
N ILE A 320 -4.91 0.59 16.04
CA ILE A 320 -4.93 0.03 17.38
C ILE A 320 -6.26 -0.67 17.64
N GLU A 321 -7.39 -0.02 17.35
CA GLU A 321 -8.71 -0.62 17.61
C GLU A 321 -8.96 -1.85 16.71
N ASN A 322 -8.60 -1.79 15.43
CA ASN A 322 -8.68 -2.94 14.53
C ASN A 322 -7.80 -4.12 15.01
N THR A 323 -6.60 -3.82 15.51
CA THR A 323 -5.69 -4.83 16.08
C THR A 323 -6.31 -5.46 17.33
N LYS A 324 -6.90 -4.66 18.19
CA LYS A 324 -7.60 -5.10 19.41
C LYS A 324 -8.80 -6.00 19.09
N ILE A 325 -9.60 -5.66 18.08
CA ILE A 325 -10.73 -6.50 17.62
C ILE A 325 -10.21 -7.88 17.15
N LYS A 326 -9.20 -7.91 16.28
CA LYS A 326 -8.62 -9.16 15.79
C LYS A 326 -8.00 -10.01 16.91
N ILE A 327 -7.33 -9.39 17.87
CA ILE A 327 -6.80 -10.10 19.05
C ILE A 327 -7.93 -10.74 19.84
N LYS A 328 -9.04 -10.02 20.06
CA LYS A 328 -10.22 -10.59 20.76
C LYS A 328 -10.79 -11.80 20.03
N GLU A 329 -10.85 -11.77 18.69
CA GLU A 329 -11.28 -12.88 17.85
C GLU A 329 -10.34 -14.09 18.00
N HIS A 330 -9.01 -13.87 17.93
CA HIS A 330 -8.04 -14.94 18.15
C HIS A 330 -8.16 -15.54 19.56
N ILE A 331 -8.35 -14.73 20.61
CA ILE A 331 -8.55 -15.22 21.98
C ILE A 331 -9.84 -16.05 22.08
N LYS A 332 -10.93 -15.63 21.40
CA LYS A 332 -12.17 -16.39 21.34
C LYS A 332 -11.94 -17.78 20.72
N ASN A 333 -11.18 -17.85 19.63
CA ASN A 333 -10.88 -19.10 18.92
C ASN A 333 -9.99 -20.07 19.72
N MET A 334 -9.30 -19.61 20.78
CA MET A 334 -8.50 -20.47 21.67
C MET A 334 -9.35 -21.24 22.69
N GLN A 335 -10.66 -21.04 22.73
CA GLN A 335 -11.59 -21.66 23.68
C GLN A 335 -12.17 -23.00 23.21
N SER A 336 -11.70 -23.53 22.09
CA SER A 336 -12.13 -24.84 21.60
C SER A 336 -11.77 -25.95 22.61
N PRO A 337 -12.66 -26.93 22.85
CA PRO A 337 -12.39 -28.06 23.73
C PRO A 337 -11.31 -29.03 23.17
N GLU A 338 -11.04 -29.00 21.87
CA GLU A 338 -10.09 -29.90 21.22
C GLU A 338 -8.62 -29.40 21.29
N ASN A 339 -7.73 -30.23 21.83
CA ASN A 339 -6.32 -29.88 22.05
C ASN A 339 -5.56 -29.51 20.75
N ASN A 340 -5.84 -30.19 19.65
CA ASN A 340 -5.16 -29.92 18.35
C ASN A 340 -5.60 -28.58 17.75
N LEU A 341 -6.88 -28.21 17.90
CA LEU A 341 -7.41 -26.92 17.47
C LEU A 341 -6.85 -25.77 18.31
N ILE A 342 -6.60 -25.99 19.60
CA ILE A 342 -5.99 -24.99 20.50
C ILE A 342 -4.55 -24.70 20.06
N LYS A 343 -3.70 -25.70 19.79
CA LYS A 343 -2.34 -25.50 19.32
C LYS A 343 -2.30 -24.66 18.04
N ARG A 344 -3.19 -24.96 17.09
CA ARG A 344 -3.34 -24.18 15.85
C ARG A 344 -3.79 -22.74 16.12
N ALA A 345 -4.77 -22.55 17.00
CA ALA A 345 -5.28 -21.22 17.36
C ALA A 345 -4.22 -20.35 18.03
N VAL A 346 -3.43 -20.94 18.95
CA VAL A 346 -2.27 -20.27 19.59
C VAL A 346 -1.21 -19.88 18.55
N GLY A 347 -0.89 -20.78 17.62
CA GLY A 347 0.03 -20.51 16.51
C GLY A 347 -0.42 -19.34 15.63
N LEU A 348 -1.71 -19.28 15.28
CA LEU A 348 -2.31 -18.18 14.52
C LEU A 348 -2.27 -16.85 15.29
N TYR A 349 -2.56 -16.87 16.58
CA TYR A 349 -2.44 -15.70 17.46
C TYR A 349 -1.01 -15.18 17.50
N ASN A 350 -0.03 -16.06 17.75
CA ASN A 350 1.38 -15.68 17.80
C ASN A 350 1.86 -15.11 16.45
N SER A 351 1.46 -15.72 15.33
CA SER A 351 1.76 -15.19 13.99
C SER A 351 1.16 -13.81 13.76
N PHE A 352 -0.08 -13.59 14.25
CA PHE A 352 -0.72 -12.28 14.15
C PHE A 352 0.00 -11.22 14.99
N VAL A 353 0.41 -11.56 16.22
CA VAL A 353 1.18 -10.66 17.10
C VAL A 353 2.52 -10.30 16.47
N LEU A 354 3.28 -11.29 15.98
CA LEU A 354 4.55 -11.06 15.27
C LEU A 354 4.37 -10.17 14.04
N GLY A 355 3.36 -10.47 13.22
CA GLY A 355 3.05 -9.66 12.04
C GLY A 355 2.71 -8.21 12.40
N THR A 356 1.99 -8.00 13.50
CA THR A 356 1.65 -6.67 14.00
C THR A 356 2.90 -5.90 14.44
N HIS A 357 3.78 -6.52 15.23
CA HIS A 357 5.06 -5.91 15.62
C HIS A 357 5.93 -5.58 14.41
N ASN A 358 6.05 -6.51 13.47
CA ASN A 358 6.86 -6.31 12.27
C ASN A 358 6.33 -5.16 11.40
N TYR A 359 5.01 -5.04 11.29
CA TYR A 359 4.40 -3.96 10.50
C TYR A 359 4.61 -2.58 11.12
N PHE A 360 4.46 -2.44 12.43
CA PHE A 360 4.50 -1.16 13.12
C PHE A 360 5.87 -0.80 13.73
N ASN A 361 6.91 -1.60 13.53
CA ASN A 361 8.26 -1.34 14.08
C ASN A 361 8.89 -0.03 13.57
N CYS A 362 8.37 0.52 12.47
CA CYS A 362 8.79 1.81 11.93
C CYS A 362 8.26 3.02 12.74
N ALA A 363 7.28 2.83 13.64
CA ALA A 363 6.80 3.89 14.51
C ALA A 363 7.75 4.08 15.71
N THR A 364 8.18 5.32 15.98
CA THR A 364 9.18 5.64 17.03
C THR A 364 8.72 5.30 18.44
N HIS A 365 7.41 5.29 18.69
CA HIS A 365 6.80 4.96 19.99
C HIS A 365 5.95 3.69 19.93
N CYS A 366 6.25 2.78 19.01
CA CYS A 366 5.55 1.52 18.83
C CYS A 366 5.44 0.73 20.14
N ASN A 367 6.52 0.66 20.90
CA ASN A 367 6.56 -0.08 22.15
C ASN A 367 5.54 0.43 23.19
N ILE A 368 5.41 1.75 23.30
CA ILE A 368 4.44 2.37 24.21
C ILE A 368 3.01 1.99 23.81
N ASP A 369 2.71 2.05 22.51
CA ASP A 369 1.37 1.73 22.00
C ASP A 369 1.04 0.25 22.16
N MET A 370 2.01 -0.64 21.89
CA MET A 370 1.87 -2.08 22.08
C MET A 370 1.72 -2.45 23.56
N GLN A 371 2.43 -1.76 24.46
CA GLN A 371 2.28 -1.98 25.89
C GLN A 371 0.89 -1.58 26.40
N LYS A 372 0.37 -0.43 25.96
CA LYS A 372 -1.00 0.00 26.27
C LYS A 372 -2.02 -1.04 25.77
N LEU A 373 -1.88 -1.51 24.53
CA LEU A 373 -2.73 -2.55 23.98
C LEU A 373 -2.63 -3.85 24.78
N SER A 374 -1.42 -4.29 25.12
CA SER A 374 -1.18 -5.50 25.94
C SER A 374 -1.88 -5.41 27.30
N ASN A 375 -1.82 -4.26 27.98
CA ASN A 375 -2.49 -4.05 29.25
C ASN A 375 -4.01 -4.16 29.12
N GLN A 376 -4.62 -3.63 28.07
CA GLN A 376 -6.06 -3.72 27.81
C GLN A 376 -6.56 -5.14 27.55
N ILE A 377 -5.74 -6.01 26.96
CA ILE A 377 -6.13 -7.39 26.61
C ILE A 377 -5.68 -8.42 27.67
N ARG A 378 -4.73 -8.08 28.53
CA ARG A 378 -4.11 -8.98 29.52
C ARG A 378 -5.14 -9.74 30.38
N HIS A 379 -6.14 -9.05 30.91
CA HIS A 379 -7.20 -9.66 31.69
C HIS A 379 -8.01 -10.67 30.92
N ARG A 380 -8.34 -10.38 29.64
CA ARG A 380 -9.09 -11.30 28.78
C ARG A 380 -8.32 -12.57 28.52
N ILE A 381 -7.03 -12.47 28.18
CA ILE A 381 -6.16 -13.64 28.00
C ILE A 381 -6.13 -14.47 29.30
N LYS A 382 -5.88 -13.81 30.43
CA LYS A 382 -5.82 -14.47 31.73
C LYS A 382 -7.13 -15.19 32.09
N HIS A 383 -8.28 -14.56 31.88
CA HIS A 383 -9.59 -15.15 32.17
C HIS A 383 -9.97 -16.28 31.23
N ARG A 384 -9.65 -16.16 29.95
CA ARG A 384 -10.03 -17.13 28.93
C ARG A 384 -9.14 -18.38 28.88
N LEU A 385 -7.90 -18.28 29.39
CA LEU A 385 -6.95 -19.38 29.50
C LEU A 385 -6.81 -19.88 30.96
N ARG A 386 -7.76 -19.59 31.84
CA ARG A 386 -7.72 -19.85 33.29
C ARG A 386 -7.47 -21.31 33.69
N ALA A 387 -7.84 -22.25 32.90
CA ALA A 387 -7.85 -23.68 33.30
C ALA A 387 -6.47 -24.36 33.16
N ARG A 388 -5.42 -23.68 32.69
CA ARG A 388 -4.17 -24.36 32.34
C ARG A 388 -2.97 -23.70 33.00
N LYS A 389 -2.33 -24.42 33.93
CA LYS A 389 -1.08 -24.01 34.59
C LYS A 389 0.03 -23.84 33.56
N ARG A 390 0.71 -22.70 33.58
CA ARG A 390 1.90 -22.43 32.77
C ARG A 390 3.01 -23.40 33.15
N LYS A 391 3.55 -24.16 32.21
CA LYS A 391 4.85 -24.82 32.37
C LYS A 391 5.95 -23.76 32.23
N LYS A 392 6.93 -23.80 33.15
CA LYS A 392 8.07 -22.85 33.21
C LYS A 392 9.01 -22.88 32.01
N SER A 393 8.93 -23.92 31.16
CA SER A 393 9.89 -24.24 30.11
C SER A 393 9.67 -23.53 28.76
N ASP A 394 8.66 -22.67 28.65
CA ASP A 394 8.33 -22.08 27.34
C ASP A 394 9.05 -20.76 27.14
N GLU A 395 10.30 -20.79 26.79
CA GLU A 395 11.04 -19.62 26.32
C GLU A 395 10.65 -19.26 24.89
N ILE A 396 10.54 -17.96 24.62
CA ILE A 396 10.39 -17.46 23.26
C ILE A 396 11.61 -17.94 22.46
N PRO A 397 11.44 -18.58 21.29
CA PRO A 397 12.56 -19.06 20.51
C PRO A 397 13.64 -18.00 20.33
N LYS A 398 14.91 -18.37 20.49
CA LYS A 398 16.05 -17.44 20.44
C LYS A 398 16.09 -16.57 19.16
N TYR A 399 15.66 -17.13 18.02
CA TYR A 399 15.60 -16.40 16.76
C TYR A 399 14.55 -15.27 16.78
N ILE A 400 13.42 -15.47 17.48
CA ILE A 400 12.38 -14.43 17.64
C ILE A 400 12.92 -13.29 18.51
N ASN A 401 13.60 -13.63 19.62
CA ASN A 401 14.25 -12.63 20.46
C ASN A 401 15.36 -11.86 19.72
N LYS A 402 16.07 -12.52 18.78
CA LYS A 402 17.10 -11.86 17.97
C LYS A 402 16.51 -10.88 16.97
N ILE A 403 15.36 -11.19 16.36
CA ILE A 403 14.71 -10.36 15.33
C ILE A 403 13.90 -9.22 15.95
N TYR A 404 13.17 -9.48 17.04
CA TYR A 404 12.18 -8.54 17.60
C TYR A 404 12.58 -7.97 18.98
N GLY A 405 13.76 -8.32 19.48
CA GLY A 405 14.22 -7.93 20.81
C GLY A 405 13.41 -8.58 21.94
N LYS A 406 13.62 -8.10 23.16
CA LYS A 406 12.82 -8.51 24.34
C LYS A 406 11.49 -7.72 24.34
N SER A 407 10.67 -7.91 23.32
CA SER A 407 9.35 -7.27 23.24
C SER A 407 8.47 -7.70 24.41
N ARG A 408 8.20 -6.78 25.32
CA ARG A 408 7.35 -7.03 26.50
C ARG A 408 5.90 -6.63 26.27
N GLU A 409 5.60 -6.02 25.12
CA GLU A 409 4.39 -5.23 24.94
C GLU A 409 3.18 -6.05 24.47
N LEU A 410 3.38 -7.00 23.54
CA LEU A 410 2.37 -7.99 23.21
C LEU A 410 2.89 -9.36 23.64
N ARG A 411 2.27 -9.95 24.64
CA ARG A 411 2.67 -11.28 25.12
C ARG A 411 2.19 -12.35 24.17
N PHE A 412 3.13 -13.17 23.72
CA PHE A 412 2.80 -14.43 23.08
C PHE A 412 2.08 -15.33 24.11
N VAL A 413 1.02 -15.97 23.67
CA VAL A 413 0.48 -17.10 24.41
C VAL A 413 1.47 -18.22 24.19
N LYS A 414 2.23 -18.58 25.23
CA LYS A 414 3.20 -19.66 25.16
C LYS A 414 2.48 -20.96 24.84
N GLY A 415 3.04 -21.70 23.88
CA GLY A 415 2.42 -22.89 23.32
C GLY A 415 2.19 -24.00 24.35
N TYR A 416 1.20 -24.78 24.05
CA TYR A 416 0.97 -26.09 24.65
C TYR A 416 1.81 -27.14 23.93
#